data_bf58c54be8ada7a0476427972d65120b
#
_entry.id   bf58c54be8ada7a0476427972d65120b
#
_cell.length_a   1.000
_cell.length_b   1.000
_cell.length_c   1.000
_cell.angle_alpha   90.00
_cell.angle_beta   90.00
_cell.angle_gamma   90.00
#
_symmetry.space_group_name_H-M   'P 1'
#
loop_
_entity.id
_entity.type
_entity.pdbx_description
1 polymer ?
#
loop_
_entity_poly.entity_id
_entity_poly.type
_entity_poly.pdbx_seq_one_letter_code
_entity_poly.pdbx_strand_id
1 'polypeptide(L)'
;MAAAIRCLRAGARLSVVVSGLRTPLRSLCSQPIMDQAITVGAPVIGLNDSGGARIQEGVESLAGYADIFLRNATASGVIPQISLIMGPCAGGAVYSPALTDFTFMVKDTSYLFITGPDVVKSVTNEDVTQEELGGARTHTTMSGVAHRAFENDVDSLCNLREFFNYLPLSSQDPAPIRECHDPSDRLVPELDTIVPSESTKAYNMVDIIYSVVDEREFFEIMPNYAKNIIVGFARMNGRTVGIVGNQPKVASGCLDINSSVKGARFVRFCDAFNIPLITFVDVPGFLPGTAQEYGGIIRHGAKLLYAFAEATVPKVTVITRKAYGGAYDVMSSKHLCGDTNYAWPTAEIAVMGAKGAVEIIFKGHENVEAAQTEYIDKFANPFPAAVRGFVDDIILPSSTRARICCDLDVLASKKVQRPWRKHANIPL
;
A
#
# COMPACT_ATOMS: atom_id res chain seq x y z
N MET A 1 38.57 1.55 3.93
CA MET A 1 37.94 0.26 3.58
C MET A 1 37.09 0.48 2.35
N ALA A 2 37.31 -0.27 1.29
CA ALA A 2 36.62 -0.17 0.03
C ALA A 2 35.15 -0.53 0.19
N ALA A 3 34.27 0.24 -0.47
CA ALA A 3 32.86 -0.09 -0.56
C ALA A 3 32.69 -1.46 -1.23
N ALA A 4 32.12 -2.42 -0.53
CA ALA A 4 31.83 -3.72 -1.11
C ALA A 4 30.56 -3.60 -1.96
N ILE A 5 30.71 -3.48 -3.27
CA ILE A 5 29.62 -3.71 -4.21
C ILE A 5 29.44 -5.23 -4.30
N ARG A 6 28.37 -5.76 -3.75
CA ARG A 6 27.98 -7.14 -3.99
C ARG A 6 26.80 -7.19 -4.97
N CYS A 7 27.09 -7.64 -6.17
CA CYS A 7 26.06 -8.12 -7.09
C CYS A 7 25.58 -9.49 -6.58
N LEU A 8 24.34 -9.56 -6.10
CA LEU A 8 23.72 -10.82 -5.74
C LEU A 8 23.01 -11.37 -6.99
N ARG A 9 23.55 -12.45 -7.58
CA ARG A 9 22.83 -13.23 -8.57
C ARG A 9 21.86 -14.16 -7.84
N ALA A 10 20.58 -13.90 -7.92
CA ALA A 10 19.55 -14.88 -7.61
C ALA A 10 18.85 -15.21 -8.93
N GLY A 11 19.10 -16.40 -9.50
CA GLY A 11 18.42 -16.89 -10.69
C GLY A 11 18.42 -15.92 -11.88
N ALA A 12 19.58 -15.65 -12.50
CA ALA A 12 19.74 -14.79 -13.68
C ALA A 12 19.35 -13.29 -13.53
N ARG A 13 19.03 -12.80 -12.33
CA ARG A 13 18.65 -11.41 -12.05
C ARG A 13 19.75 -10.69 -11.28
N LEU A 14 20.08 -9.48 -11.71
CA LEU A 14 21.13 -8.65 -11.11
C LEU A 14 20.48 -7.62 -10.18
N SER A 15 20.80 -7.70 -8.87
CA SER A 15 20.42 -6.67 -7.90
C SER A 15 21.66 -5.90 -7.44
N VAL A 16 21.56 -4.58 -7.38
CA VAL A 16 22.69 -3.74 -6.94
C VAL A 16 22.42 -3.29 -5.51
N VAL A 17 23.30 -3.65 -4.59
CA VAL A 17 23.27 -3.24 -3.18
C VAL A 17 24.29 -2.14 -2.96
N VAL A 18 23.85 -0.98 -2.52
CA VAL A 18 24.71 0.15 -2.15
C VAL A 18 24.77 0.25 -0.63
N SER A 19 25.90 -0.10 -0.02
CA SER A 19 26.11 0.11 1.41
C SER A 19 26.59 1.52 1.71
N GLY A 20 25.97 2.18 2.65
CA GLY A 20 26.33 3.52 3.09
C GLY A 20 27.67 3.59 3.81
N LEU A 21 28.58 4.46 3.41
CA LEU A 21 29.88 4.75 4.05
C LEU A 21 29.87 6.13 4.74
N ARG A 22 30.76 6.39 5.69
CA ARG A 22 30.86 7.59 6.56
C ARG A 22 31.68 8.77 6.02
N THR A 23 31.86 8.97 4.69
CA THR A 23 32.70 10.04 4.11
C THR A 23 32.15 10.64 2.81
N PRO A 24 32.52 11.88 2.37
CA PRO A 24 32.01 12.56 1.17
C PRO A 24 32.33 11.86 -0.16
N LEU A 25 33.40 11.07 -0.21
CA LEU A 25 33.65 10.12 -1.30
C LEU A 25 32.47 9.17 -1.61
N ARG A 26 31.44 9.15 -0.76
CA ARG A 26 30.24 8.33 -0.86
C ARG A 26 29.22 8.81 -1.87
N SER A 27 29.00 10.11 -1.98
CA SER A 27 28.11 10.64 -3.01
C SER A 27 28.66 10.26 -4.38
N LEU A 28 29.98 10.38 -4.57
CA LEU A 28 30.66 10.00 -5.80
C LEU A 28 30.60 8.49 -6.11
N CYS A 29 30.43 7.63 -5.10
CA CYS A 29 30.25 6.18 -5.33
C CYS A 29 28.80 5.78 -5.56
N SER A 30 27.84 6.44 -4.88
CA SER A 30 26.41 6.14 -5.00
C SER A 30 25.83 6.59 -6.35
N GLN A 31 26.24 7.75 -6.84
CA GLN A 31 25.78 8.32 -8.10
C GLN A 31 25.99 7.40 -9.31
N PRO A 32 27.22 6.93 -9.60
CA PRO A 32 27.44 6.01 -10.73
C PRO A 32 26.66 4.70 -10.62
N ILE A 33 26.47 4.21 -9.40
CA ILE A 33 25.72 2.96 -9.17
C ILE A 33 24.25 3.17 -9.47
N MET A 34 23.66 4.28 -9.01
CA MET A 34 22.27 4.61 -9.31
C MET A 34 22.06 4.85 -10.81
N ASP A 35 22.98 5.56 -11.47
CA ASP A 35 22.95 5.79 -12.91
C ASP A 35 23.05 4.46 -13.69
N GLN A 36 23.93 3.55 -13.26
CA GLN A 36 24.04 2.23 -13.83
C GLN A 36 22.75 1.40 -13.62
N ALA A 37 22.20 1.44 -12.40
CA ALA A 37 20.95 0.74 -12.09
C ALA A 37 19.79 1.20 -12.98
N ILE A 38 19.62 2.51 -13.17
CA ILE A 38 18.63 3.07 -14.09
C ILE A 38 18.89 2.60 -15.53
N THR A 39 20.14 2.63 -15.98
CA THR A 39 20.52 2.24 -17.34
C THR A 39 20.24 0.78 -17.66
N VAL A 40 20.45 -0.13 -16.69
CA VAL A 40 20.28 -1.58 -16.88
C VAL A 40 18.90 -2.09 -16.42
N GLY A 41 18.05 -1.22 -15.85
CA GLY A 41 16.76 -1.62 -15.30
C GLY A 41 16.89 -2.53 -14.08
N ALA A 42 17.71 -2.15 -13.09
CA ALA A 42 17.91 -2.93 -11.87
C ALA A 42 17.47 -2.15 -10.63
N PRO A 43 16.80 -2.78 -9.65
CA PRO A 43 16.43 -2.14 -8.40
C PRO A 43 17.62 -1.62 -7.60
N VAL A 44 17.40 -0.54 -6.85
CA VAL A 44 18.40 0.03 -5.92
C VAL A 44 17.98 -0.28 -4.49
N ILE A 45 18.90 -0.88 -3.73
CA ILE A 45 18.73 -1.14 -2.30
C ILE A 45 19.78 -0.32 -1.54
N GLY A 46 19.33 0.64 -0.75
CA GLY A 46 20.16 1.45 0.14
C GLY A 46 20.22 0.84 1.54
N LEU A 47 21.42 0.51 2.03
CA LEU A 47 21.65 0.19 3.43
C LEU A 47 22.16 1.47 4.11
N ASN A 48 21.30 2.12 4.88
CA ASN A 48 21.49 3.49 5.33
C ASN A 48 21.96 3.55 6.79
N ASP A 49 23.10 4.25 6.99
CA ASP A 49 23.68 4.62 8.27
C ASP A 49 24.49 5.91 8.04
N SER A 50 23.97 7.08 8.45
CA SER A 50 24.60 8.37 8.15
C SER A 50 24.21 9.45 9.15
N GLY A 51 25.19 10.14 9.69
CA GLY A 51 24.97 11.32 10.53
C GLY A 51 24.56 12.59 9.79
N GLY A 52 24.28 12.52 8.49
CA GLY A 52 23.91 13.67 7.67
C GLY A 52 25.08 14.31 6.92
N ALA A 53 24.86 15.53 6.45
CA ALA A 53 25.86 16.32 5.73
C ALA A 53 26.98 16.75 6.68
N ARG A 54 28.24 16.62 6.21
CA ARG A 54 29.40 17.03 6.99
C ARG A 54 29.53 18.54 7.02
N ILE A 55 29.47 19.10 8.21
CA ILE A 55 29.55 20.55 8.41
C ILE A 55 30.90 21.10 7.91
N GLN A 56 31.99 20.34 8.10
CA GLN A 56 33.33 20.71 7.69
C GLN A 56 33.53 20.83 6.18
N GLU A 57 32.67 20.20 5.40
CA GLU A 57 32.72 20.23 3.93
C GLU A 57 31.79 21.29 3.33
N GLY A 58 31.01 21.95 4.18
CA GLY A 58 30.16 23.06 3.77
C GLY A 58 29.18 22.69 2.65
N VAL A 59 29.08 23.53 1.65
CA VAL A 59 28.13 23.40 0.54
C VAL A 59 28.39 22.20 -0.38
N GLU A 60 29.61 21.70 -0.43
CA GLU A 60 29.96 20.52 -1.24
C GLU A 60 29.24 19.26 -0.73
N SER A 61 29.12 19.14 0.58
CA SER A 61 28.37 18.06 1.20
C SER A 61 26.87 18.12 0.84
N LEU A 62 26.30 19.34 0.77
CA LEU A 62 24.90 19.52 0.35
C LEU A 62 24.71 19.20 -1.12
N ALA A 63 25.65 19.58 -2.00
CA ALA A 63 25.60 19.25 -3.41
C ALA A 63 25.59 17.72 -3.63
N GLY A 64 26.42 16.98 -2.87
CA GLY A 64 26.43 15.52 -2.93
C GLY A 64 25.11 14.87 -2.56
N TYR A 65 24.38 15.39 -1.57
CA TYR A 65 23.04 14.92 -1.24
C TYR A 65 22.02 15.30 -2.32
N ALA A 66 22.06 16.52 -2.84
CA ALA A 66 21.16 16.95 -3.90
C ALA A 66 21.27 16.07 -5.15
N ASP A 67 22.47 15.65 -5.49
CA ASP A 67 22.72 14.71 -6.60
C ASP A 67 22.08 13.33 -6.36
N ILE A 68 22.07 12.83 -5.12
CA ILE A 68 21.38 11.59 -4.76
C ILE A 68 19.87 11.78 -4.86
N PHE A 69 19.32 12.89 -4.33
CA PHE A 69 17.88 13.19 -4.39
C PHE A 69 17.37 13.31 -5.83
N LEU A 70 18.15 13.96 -6.71
CA LEU A 70 17.82 14.04 -8.12
C LEU A 70 17.69 12.64 -8.75
N ARG A 71 18.59 11.73 -8.41
CA ARG A 71 18.54 10.35 -8.92
C ARG A 71 17.39 9.55 -8.34
N ASN A 72 17.11 9.70 -7.04
CA ASN A 72 15.92 9.09 -6.44
C ASN A 72 14.64 9.56 -7.18
N ALA A 73 14.53 10.87 -7.44
CA ALA A 73 13.37 11.42 -8.14
C ALA A 73 13.28 10.95 -9.59
N THR A 74 14.39 10.89 -10.32
CA THR A 74 14.42 10.45 -11.72
C THR A 74 14.24 8.94 -11.88
N ALA A 75 14.64 8.14 -10.88
CA ALA A 75 14.45 6.70 -10.85
C ALA A 75 13.03 6.28 -10.40
N SER A 76 12.26 7.20 -9.81
CA SER A 76 10.92 6.92 -9.30
C SER A 76 9.98 6.43 -10.40
N GLY A 77 9.38 5.26 -10.20
CA GLY A 77 8.53 4.60 -11.20
C GLY A 77 9.29 3.99 -12.39
N VAL A 78 10.63 4.04 -12.41
CA VAL A 78 11.48 3.40 -13.42
C VAL A 78 12.04 2.09 -12.90
N ILE A 79 12.66 2.12 -11.73
CA ILE A 79 13.19 0.96 -11.02
C ILE A 79 12.75 1.00 -9.56
N PRO A 80 12.48 -0.14 -8.91
CA PRO A 80 12.17 -0.18 -7.48
C PRO A 80 13.34 0.33 -6.64
N GLN A 81 13.03 1.18 -5.67
CA GLN A 81 13.99 1.76 -4.74
C GLN A 81 13.61 1.39 -3.31
N ILE A 82 14.51 0.75 -2.59
CA ILE A 82 14.27 0.28 -1.21
C ILE A 82 15.35 0.84 -0.31
N SER A 83 14.96 1.44 0.80
CA SER A 83 15.87 1.88 1.86
C SER A 83 15.70 1.02 3.11
N LEU A 84 16.80 0.45 3.59
CA LEU A 84 16.88 -0.24 4.86
C LEU A 84 17.76 0.59 5.80
N ILE A 85 17.16 1.11 6.86
CA ILE A 85 17.83 1.94 7.85
C ILE A 85 18.39 1.02 8.93
N MET A 86 19.69 0.95 9.05
CA MET A 86 20.41 0.03 9.94
C MET A 86 21.16 0.74 11.08
N GLY A 87 21.26 2.07 10.99
CA GLY A 87 21.86 2.92 11.99
C GLY A 87 21.19 4.28 12.03
N PRO A 88 21.78 5.27 12.71
CA PRO A 88 21.29 6.65 12.69
C PRO A 88 21.26 7.21 11.27
N CYS A 89 20.18 7.95 10.96
CA CYS A 89 20.04 8.66 9.71
C CYS A 89 19.43 10.04 10.01
N ALA A 90 20.26 11.08 9.95
CA ALA A 90 19.92 12.41 10.45
C ALA A 90 20.10 13.50 9.39
N GLY A 91 19.36 14.60 9.55
CA GLY A 91 19.49 15.79 8.69
C GLY A 91 19.13 15.48 7.23
N GLY A 92 19.95 15.95 6.30
CA GLY A 92 19.73 15.70 4.86
C GLY A 92 19.67 14.24 4.46
N ALA A 93 20.26 13.34 5.24
CA ALA A 93 20.29 11.91 4.94
C ALA A 93 18.90 11.24 5.02
N VAL A 94 17.91 11.84 5.67
CA VAL A 94 16.54 11.25 5.79
C VAL A 94 15.71 11.39 4.52
N TYR A 95 16.04 12.37 3.67
CA TYR A 95 15.23 12.63 2.48
C TYR A 95 15.40 11.58 1.39
N SER A 96 16.61 11.02 1.22
CA SER A 96 16.80 9.93 0.26
C SER A 96 15.92 8.72 0.58
N PRO A 97 15.90 8.16 1.82
CA PRO A 97 14.94 7.12 2.18
C PRO A 97 13.47 7.51 1.97
N ALA A 98 13.10 8.75 2.27
CA ALA A 98 11.72 9.23 2.08
C ALA A 98 11.31 9.32 0.60
N LEU A 99 12.26 9.49 -0.31
CA LEU A 99 12.07 9.50 -1.76
C LEU A 99 12.02 8.10 -2.37
N THR A 100 12.47 7.05 -1.65
CA THR A 100 12.41 5.67 -2.13
C THR A 100 10.99 5.09 -1.98
N ASP A 101 10.72 3.98 -2.66
CA ASP A 101 9.41 3.35 -2.65
C ASP A 101 9.09 2.71 -1.30
N PHE A 102 10.07 2.05 -0.69
CA PHE A 102 9.92 1.41 0.62
C PHE A 102 11.06 1.77 1.55
N THR A 103 10.70 2.07 2.80
CA THR A 103 11.65 2.33 3.88
C THR A 103 11.43 1.31 4.98
N PHE A 104 12.46 0.54 5.30
CA PHE A 104 12.47 -0.43 6.38
C PHE A 104 13.44 0.00 7.46
N MET A 105 13.20 -0.37 8.71
CA MET A 105 14.02 0.01 9.85
C MET A 105 14.39 -1.20 10.70
N VAL A 106 15.55 -1.14 11.35
CA VAL A 106 15.96 -2.09 12.40
C VAL A 106 15.62 -1.48 13.75
N LYS A 107 14.95 -2.24 14.62
CA LYS A 107 14.57 -1.77 15.96
C LYS A 107 15.80 -1.45 16.81
N ASP A 108 15.65 -0.49 17.69
CA ASP A 108 16.62 -0.10 18.74
C ASP A 108 18.01 0.34 18.25
N THR A 109 18.29 0.29 16.94
CA THR A 109 19.57 0.70 16.34
C THR A 109 19.41 1.73 15.25
N SER A 110 18.25 1.82 14.62
CA SER A 110 18.01 2.75 13.53
C SER A 110 17.12 3.92 13.93
N TYR A 111 17.50 5.10 13.50
CA TYR A 111 16.80 6.34 13.81
C TYR A 111 16.70 7.22 12.57
N LEU A 112 15.54 7.85 12.36
CA LEU A 112 15.28 8.83 11.31
C LEU A 112 14.76 10.11 11.94
N PHE A 113 15.50 11.20 11.85
CA PHE A 113 15.01 12.51 12.28
C PHE A 113 15.73 13.65 11.52
N ILE A 114 15.03 14.76 11.30
CA ILE A 114 15.61 15.93 10.64
C ILE A 114 16.67 16.55 11.54
N THR A 115 16.36 16.69 12.84
CA THR A 115 17.29 17.20 13.88
C THR A 115 17.24 16.27 15.08
N GLY A 116 18.40 16.03 15.69
CA GLY A 116 18.50 15.15 16.87
C GLY A 116 17.89 15.74 18.14
N PRO A 117 17.74 14.93 19.21
CA PRO A 117 17.13 15.35 20.49
C PRO A 117 17.72 16.61 21.10
N ASP A 118 19.02 16.80 21.03
CA ASP A 118 19.70 17.99 21.60
C ASP A 118 19.25 19.30 20.94
N VAL A 119 19.05 19.27 19.61
CA VAL A 119 18.55 20.44 18.86
C VAL A 119 17.08 20.67 19.17
N VAL A 120 16.27 19.61 19.25
CA VAL A 120 14.86 19.68 19.64
C VAL A 120 14.76 20.36 21.03
N LYS A 121 15.56 19.88 22.00
CA LYS A 121 15.59 20.46 23.36
C LYS A 121 16.00 21.92 23.36
N SER A 122 16.99 22.31 22.57
CA SER A 122 17.47 23.70 22.52
C SER A 122 16.47 24.65 21.85
N VAL A 123 15.65 24.20 20.91
CA VAL A 123 14.74 25.06 20.12
C VAL A 123 13.31 25.03 20.66
N THR A 124 12.78 23.86 21.03
CA THR A 124 11.38 23.70 21.44
C THR A 124 11.21 23.45 22.94
N ASN A 125 12.31 23.24 23.68
CA ASN A 125 12.33 22.81 25.11
C ASN A 125 11.67 21.44 25.35
N GLU A 126 11.50 20.61 24.32
CA GLU A 126 11.02 19.24 24.47
C GLU A 126 12.18 18.31 24.86
N ASP A 127 11.98 17.48 25.86
CA ASP A 127 12.94 16.46 26.28
C ASP A 127 12.50 15.11 25.73
N VAL A 128 13.19 14.62 24.71
CA VAL A 128 12.84 13.40 23.98
C VAL A 128 14.08 12.54 23.76
N THR A 129 13.90 11.23 23.78
CA THR A 129 14.97 10.29 23.40
C THR A 129 15.05 10.13 21.88
N GLN A 130 16.15 9.54 21.40
CA GLN A 130 16.28 9.21 19.96
C GLN A 130 15.18 8.26 19.49
N GLU A 131 14.83 7.26 20.33
CA GLU A 131 13.79 6.28 20.00
C GLU A 131 12.39 6.91 19.96
N GLU A 132 12.06 7.80 20.88
CA GLU A 132 10.78 8.53 20.88
C GLU A 132 10.65 9.48 19.72
N LEU A 133 11.75 10.18 19.35
CA LEU A 133 11.74 11.17 18.28
C LEU A 133 11.69 10.53 16.89
N GLY A 134 12.51 9.51 16.66
CA GLY A 134 12.69 8.96 15.32
C GLY A 134 13.07 7.48 15.27
N GLY A 135 12.71 6.71 16.29
CA GLY A 135 12.94 5.27 16.30
C GLY A 135 12.00 4.49 15.39
N ALA A 136 12.31 3.22 15.20
CA ALA A 136 11.55 2.33 14.32
C ALA A 136 10.08 2.22 14.71
N ARG A 137 9.76 2.21 16.01
CA ARG A 137 8.39 2.19 16.52
C ARG A 137 7.63 3.47 16.12
N THR A 138 8.22 4.63 16.34
CA THR A 138 7.61 5.92 16.01
C THR A 138 7.27 6.01 14.53
N HIS A 139 8.19 5.62 13.67
CA HIS A 139 7.98 5.73 12.23
C HIS A 139 7.07 4.64 11.64
N THR A 140 6.94 3.50 12.28
CA THR A 140 6.01 2.45 11.83
C THR A 140 4.60 2.55 12.41
N THR A 141 4.38 3.36 13.48
CA THR A 141 3.06 3.44 14.14
C THR A 141 2.43 4.84 14.09
N MET A 142 3.25 5.89 14.16
CA MET A 142 2.76 7.27 14.29
C MET A 142 2.91 8.08 13.00
N SER A 143 4.10 8.14 12.43
CA SER A 143 4.36 8.97 11.25
C SER A 143 4.09 8.28 9.92
N GLY A 144 4.14 6.94 9.88
CA GLY A 144 3.99 6.19 8.63
C GLY A 144 5.14 6.37 7.63
N VAL A 145 6.29 6.89 8.06
CA VAL A 145 7.48 7.03 7.21
C VAL A 145 8.10 5.66 6.91
N ALA A 146 8.20 4.79 7.92
CA ALA A 146 8.70 3.44 7.76
C ALA A 146 7.56 2.45 7.51
N HIS A 147 7.78 1.57 6.53
CA HIS A 147 6.81 0.59 6.10
C HIS A 147 6.82 -0.67 6.98
N ARG A 148 7.99 -1.02 7.53
CA ARG A 148 8.14 -2.18 8.42
C ARG A 148 9.39 -2.03 9.29
N ALA A 149 9.38 -2.66 10.48
CA ALA A 149 10.54 -2.75 11.36
C ALA A 149 10.86 -4.21 11.64
N PHE A 150 12.15 -4.52 11.79
CA PHE A 150 12.69 -5.86 12.03
C PHE A 150 13.53 -5.88 13.29
N GLU A 151 13.68 -7.07 13.89
CA GLU A 151 14.31 -7.20 15.22
C GLU A 151 15.81 -6.91 15.19
N ASN A 152 16.49 -7.28 14.11
CA ASN A 152 17.95 -7.09 13.96
C ASN A 152 18.36 -7.05 12.49
N ASP A 153 19.64 -6.79 12.24
CA ASP A 153 20.22 -6.67 10.90
C ASP A 153 20.03 -7.94 10.05
N VAL A 154 20.22 -9.12 10.64
CA VAL A 154 20.10 -10.39 9.92
C VAL A 154 18.64 -10.65 9.53
N ASP A 155 17.71 -10.46 10.48
CA ASP A 155 16.30 -10.57 10.25
C ASP A 155 15.82 -9.60 9.16
N SER A 156 16.30 -8.35 9.22
CA SER A 156 15.97 -7.34 8.23
C SER A 156 16.44 -7.69 6.81
N LEU A 157 17.65 -8.23 6.67
CA LEU A 157 18.20 -8.66 5.40
C LEU A 157 17.50 -9.91 4.84
N CYS A 158 17.09 -10.85 5.70
CA CYS A 158 16.30 -12.01 5.29
C CYS A 158 14.92 -11.60 4.79
N ASN A 159 14.21 -10.76 5.54
CA ASN A 159 12.91 -10.22 5.13
C ASN A 159 12.99 -9.34 3.88
N LEU A 160 14.06 -8.55 3.73
CA LEU A 160 14.30 -7.77 2.52
C LEU A 160 14.44 -8.67 1.28
N ARG A 161 15.13 -9.81 1.40
CA ARG A 161 15.27 -10.78 0.31
C ARG A 161 13.93 -11.43 -0.03
N GLU A 162 13.14 -11.76 0.98
CA GLU A 162 11.77 -12.28 0.78
C GLU A 162 10.90 -11.25 0.08
N PHE A 163 10.88 -10.02 0.58
CA PHE A 163 10.15 -8.91 -0.03
C PHE A 163 10.53 -8.69 -1.49
N PHE A 164 11.82 -8.72 -1.78
CA PHE A 164 12.34 -8.52 -3.13
C PHE A 164 11.83 -9.54 -4.15
N ASN A 165 11.46 -10.76 -3.73
CA ASN A 165 10.90 -11.77 -4.62
C ASN A 165 9.50 -11.43 -5.16
N TYR A 166 8.82 -10.44 -4.58
CA TYR A 166 7.53 -9.95 -5.08
C TYR A 166 7.68 -8.88 -6.17
N LEU A 167 8.84 -8.26 -6.30
CA LEU A 167 9.03 -7.08 -7.15
C LEU A 167 9.60 -7.42 -8.52
N PRO A 168 9.14 -6.75 -9.60
CA PRO A 168 9.85 -6.79 -10.88
C PRO A 168 11.18 -6.02 -10.78
N LEU A 169 12.03 -6.18 -11.78
CA LEU A 169 13.31 -5.45 -11.80
C LEU A 169 13.14 -3.98 -12.21
N SER A 170 12.21 -3.72 -13.11
CA SER A 170 11.92 -2.38 -13.62
C SER A 170 10.45 -2.24 -14.00
N SER A 171 10.03 -1.03 -14.32
CA SER A 171 8.67 -0.76 -14.84
C SER A 171 8.40 -1.37 -16.23
N GLN A 172 9.44 -1.86 -16.91
CA GLN A 172 9.30 -2.54 -18.20
C GLN A 172 9.10 -4.05 -18.05
N ASP A 173 9.39 -4.60 -16.87
CA ASP A 173 9.24 -6.01 -16.58
C ASP A 173 7.82 -6.34 -16.08
N PRO A 174 7.30 -7.53 -16.39
CA PRO A 174 6.05 -7.99 -15.80
C PRO A 174 6.23 -8.32 -14.30
N ALA A 175 5.13 -8.40 -13.57
CA ALA A 175 5.12 -8.90 -12.21
C ALA A 175 5.74 -10.32 -12.16
N PRO A 176 6.60 -10.63 -11.17
CA PRO A 176 7.24 -11.94 -11.07
C PRO A 176 6.23 -13.08 -10.94
N ILE A 177 6.52 -14.19 -11.61
CA ILE A 177 5.77 -15.44 -11.49
C ILE A 177 6.68 -16.48 -10.85
N ARG A 178 6.21 -17.17 -9.81
CA ARG A 178 6.86 -18.29 -9.14
C ARG A 178 6.07 -19.57 -9.41
N GLU A 179 6.71 -20.71 -9.42
CA GLU A 179 6.02 -21.98 -9.40
C GLU A 179 5.10 -22.08 -8.18
N CYS A 180 3.85 -22.47 -8.40
CA CYS A 180 2.81 -22.55 -7.38
C CYS A 180 2.30 -23.98 -7.29
N HIS A 181 2.23 -24.52 -6.07
CA HIS A 181 1.68 -25.83 -5.81
C HIS A 181 0.23 -25.78 -5.30
N ASP A 182 -0.26 -24.59 -4.96
CA ASP A 182 -1.64 -24.36 -4.51
C ASP A 182 -2.57 -24.23 -5.72
N PRO A 183 -3.54 -25.15 -5.94
CA PRO A 183 -4.38 -25.13 -7.12
C PRO A 183 -5.10 -23.81 -7.34
N SER A 184 -5.12 -23.35 -8.58
CA SER A 184 -5.80 -22.08 -8.94
C SER A 184 -7.32 -22.16 -8.77
N ASP A 185 -7.89 -23.36 -8.87
CA ASP A 185 -9.32 -23.66 -8.74
C ASP A 185 -9.70 -24.16 -7.33
N ARG A 186 -8.79 -24.11 -6.37
CA ARG A 186 -9.05 -24.50 -4.98
C ARG A 186 -10.23 -23.71 -4.41
N LEU A 187 -11.24 -24.43 -3.98
CA LEU A 187 -12.35 -23.84 -3.20
C LEU A 187 -11.93 -23.60 -1.76
N VAL A 188 -12.53 -22.57 -1.15
CA VAL A 188 -12.22 -22.11 0.22
C VAL A 188 -13.50 -22.09 1.05
N PRO A 189 -14.02 -23.26 1.50
CA PRO A 189 -15.33 -23.36 2.15
C PRO A 189 -15.44 -22.53 3.46
N GLU A 190 -14.33 -22.29 4.14
CA GLU A 190 -14.30 -21.48 5.34
C GLU A 190 -14.77 -20.02 5.11
N LEU A 191 -14.71 -19.53 3.88
CA LEU A 191 -15.17 -18.19 3.55
C LEU A 191 -16.70 -18.06 3.57
N ASP A 192 -17.44 -19.15 3.38
CA ASP A 192 -18.91 -19.12 3.35
C ASP A 192 -19.53 -18.71 4.71
N THR A 193 -18.75 -18.82 5.78
CA THR A 193 -19.20 -18.49 7.15
C THR A 193 -18.36 -17.42 7.85
N ILE A 194 -17.33 -16.88 7.17
CA ILE A 194 -16.37 -15.95 7.79
C ILE A 194 -16.98 -14.56 8.07
N VAL A 195 -17.92 -14.12 7.23
CA VAL A 195 -18.64 -12.86 7.41
C VAL A 195 -19.85 -13.11 8.30
N PRO A 196 -19.94 -12.47 9.47
CA PRO A 196 -21.11 -12.61 10.36
C PRO A 196 -22.39 -12.14 9.69
N SER A 197 -23.50 -12.83 9.96
CA SER A 197 -24.84 -12.43 9.49
C SER A 197 -25.29 -11.08 10.06
N GLU A 198 -24.83 -10.75 11.27
CA GLU A 198 -25.08 -9.45 11.87
C GLU A 198 -24.11 -8.40 11.29
N SER A 199 -24.64 -7.42 10.58
CA SER A 199 -23.87 -6.35 9.91
C SER A 199 -23.01 -5.50 10.88
N THR A 200 -23.30 -5.52 12.17
CA THR A 200 -22.55 -4.82 13.23
C THR A 200 -21.33 -5.58 13.75
N LYS A 201 -21.30 -6.90 13.59
CA LYS A 201 -20.19 -7.73 14.06
C LYS A 201 -19.00 -7.60 13.12
N ALA A 202 -17.82 -7.30 13.70
CA ALA A 202 -16.58 -7.22 12.96
C ALA A 202 -15.98 -8.61 12.73
N TYR A 203 -15.35 -8.79 11.56
CA TYR A 203 -14.47 -9.93 11.23
C TYR A 203 -13.10 -9.41 10.82
N ASN A 204 -12.13 -10.30 10.67
CA ASN A 204 -10.78 -9.93 10.29
C ASN A 204 -10.57 -10.14 8.79
N MET A 205 -10.40 -9.07 8.02
CA MET A 205 -10.16 -9.16 6.59
C MET A 205 -8.85 -9.89 6.25
N VAL A 206 -7.87 -9.87 7.15
CA VAL A 206 -6.60 -10.59 6.94
C VAL A 206 -6.82 -12.10 6.82
N ASP A 207 -7.80 -12.66 7.55
CA ASP A 207 -8.12 -14.09 7.49
C ASP A 207 -8.67 -14.47 6.10
N ILE A 208 -9.48 -13.60 5.48
CA ILE A 208 -9.93 -13.76 4.09
C ILE A 208 -8.75 -13.74 3.13
N ILE A 209 -7.86 -12.75 3.29
CA ILE A 209 -6.67 -12.61 2.44
C ILE A 209 -5.81 -13.88 2.51
N TYR A 210 -5.46 -14.35 3.70
CA TYR A 210 -4.67 -15.58 3.87
C TYR A 210 -5.34 -16.81 3.26
N SER A 211 -6.67 -16.91 3.34
CA SER A 211 -7.40 -18.05 2.81
C SER A 211 -7.44 -18.09 1.27
N VAL A 212 -7.40 -16.91 0.63
CA VAL A 212 -7.50 -16.77 -0.83
C VAL A 212 -6.15 -16.88 -1.53
N VAL A 213 -5.08 -16.31 -0.94
CA VAL A 213 -3.76 -16.25 -1.58
C VAL A 213 -3.04 -17.59 -1.59
N ASP A 214 -2.02 -17.72 -2.44
CA ASP A 214 -1.20 -18.91 -2.55
C ASP A 214 -0.50 -19.20 -1.23
N GLU A 215 -0.56 -20.48 -0.80
CA GLU A 215 0.17 -21.00 0.35
C GLU A 215 -0.03 -20.21 1.65
N ARG A 216 -1.07 -19.36 1.70
CA ARG A 216 -1.34 -18.42 2.80
C ARG A 216 -0.18 -17.43 3.06
N GLU A 217 0.60 -17.11 2.02
CA GLU A 217 1.70 -16.16 2.12
C GLU A 217 1.24 -14.73 1.79
N PHE A 218 1.35 -13.83 2.75
CA PHE A 218 1.03 -12.41 2.58
C PHE A 218 2.07 -11.53 3.25
N PHE A 219 2.73 -10.69 2.48
CA PHE A 219 3.69 -9.71 2.98
C PHE A 219 2.98 -8.36 3.18
N GLU A 220 2.45 -8.13 4.38
CA GLU A 220 1.76 -6.90 4.72
C GLU A 220 2.73 -5.71 4.81
N ILE A 221 2.35 -4.59 4.21
CA ILE A 221 3.05 -3.31 4.24
C ILE A 221 2.36 -2.38 5.23
N MET A 222 3.11 -1.74 6.13
CA MET A 222 2.60 -0.84 7.17
C MET A 222 1.55 -1.51 8.09
N PRO A 223 1.83 -2.71 8.67
CA PRO A 223 0.84 -3.42 9.49
C PRO A 223 0.45 -2.67 10.77
N ASN A 224 1.28 -1.74 11.21
CA ASN A 224 1.07 -0.97 12.44
C ASN A 224 0.57 0.47 12.22
N TYR A 225 0.51 0.93 10.98
CA TYR A 225 0.05 2.26 10.61
C TYR A 225 -1.25 2.19 9.80
N ALA A 226 -2.20 3.08 10.07
CA ALA A 226 -3.49 3.13 9.38
C ALA A 226 -4.10 1.73 9.23
N LYS A 227 -4.35 1.05 10.36
CA LYS A 227 -4.76 -0.36 10.41
C LYS A 227 -6.16 -0.62 9.86
N ASN A 228 -6.95 0.43 9.61
CA ASN A 228 -8.27 0.39 8.99
C ASN A 228 -8.22 0.05 7.48
N ILE A 229 -7.03 0.13 6.86
CA ILE A 229 -6.75 -0.39 5.52
C ILE A 229 -5.55 -1.33 5.56
N ILE A 230 -5.66 -2.46 4.87
CA ILE A 230 -4.62 -3.46 4.70
C ILE A 230 -4.05 -3.31 3.29
N VAL A 231 -2.75 -3.24 3.17
CA VAL A 231 -2.05 -3.28 1.88
C VAL A 231 -0.85 -4.21 1.98
N GLY A 232 -0.53 -4.92 0.91
CA GLY A 232 0.61 -5.84 0.90
C GLY A 232 0.71 -6.66 -0.38
N PHE A 233 1.73 -7.47 -0.46
CA PHE A 233 2.00 -8.34 -1.60
C PHE A 233 1.68 -9.79 -1.28
N ALA A 234 1.11 -10.47 -2.24
CA ALA A 234 0.83 -11.91 -2.20
C ALA A 234 1.07 -12.54 -3.57
N ARG A 235 0.73 -13.82 -3.69
CA ARG A 235 0.69 -14.49 -4.99
C ARG A 235 -0.66 -15.11 -5.25
N MET A 236 -1.03 -15.14 -6.52
CA MET A 236 -2.23 -15.82 -7.03
C MET A 236 -1.82 -16.63 -8.24
N ASN A 237 -1.90 -17.95 -8.13
CA ASN A 237 -1.41 -18.90 -9.14
C ASN A 237 0.05 -18.58 -9.56
N GLY A 238 0.91 -18.34 -8.55
CA GLY A 238 2.32 -17.98 -8.69
C GLY A 238 2.62 -16.54 -9.07
N ARG A 239 1.65 -15.78 -9.60
CA ARG A 239 1.82 -14.39 -10.04
C ARG A 239 1.76 -13.45 -8.84
N THR A 240 2.72 -12.53 -8.74
CA THR A 240 2.68 -11.47 -7.73
C THR A 240 1.47 -10.56 -7.96
N VAL A 241 0.78 -10.24 -6.88
CA VAL A 241 -0.37 -9.31 -6.83
C VAL A 241 -0.24 -8.36 -5.66
N GLY A 242 -0.77 -7.15 -5.80
CA GLY A 242 -0.99 -6.21 -4.72
C GLY A 242 -2.39 -6.39 -4.13
N ILE A 243 -2.46 -6.55 -2.83
CA ILE A 243 -3.72 -6.66 -2.08
C ILE A 243 -4.04 -5.33 -1.42
N VAL A 244 -5.27 -4.88 -1.55
CA VAL A 244 -5.82 -3.74 -0.81
C VAL A 244 -7.13 -4.18 -0.17
N GLY A 245 -7.29 -3.98 1.14
CA GLY A 245 -8.52 -4.40 1.83
C GLY A 245 -8.91 -3.45 2.95
N ASN A 246 -10.21 -3.24 3.17
CA ASN A 246 -10.69 -2.59 4.38
C ASN A 246 -10.61 -3.55 5.57
N GLN A 247 -10.27 -3.04 6.77
CA GLN A 247 -10.23 -3.84 7.99
C GLN A 247 -11.41 -3.51 8.92
N PRO A 248 -12.49 -4.31 8.90
CA PRO A 248 -13.68 -4.02 9.70
C PRO A 248 -13.44 -4.00 11.21
N LYS A 249 -12.40 -4.66 11.70
CA LYS A 249 -12.01 -4.64 13.12
C LYS A 249 -11.48 -3.28 13.58
N VAL A 250 -11.08 -2.41 12.67
CA VAL A 250 -10.49 -1.10 12.97
C VAL A 250 -11.34 -0.01 12.33
N ALA A 251 -11.90 0.86 13.16
CA ALA A 251 -12.82 1.93 12.73
C ALA A 251 -13.92 1.45 11.76
N SER A 252 -14.39 0.20 11.93
CA SER A 252 -15.39 -0.45 11.06
C SER A 252 -15.00 -0.50 9.58
N GLY A 253 -13.71 -0.35 9.24
CA GLY A 253 -13.24 -0.27 7.86
C GLY A 253 -13.40 1.11 7.20
N CYS A 254 -13.81 2.15 7.95
CA CYS A 254 -13.90 3.52 7.42
C CYS A 254 -12.55 4.01 6.91
N LEU A 255 -12.57 4.78 5.82
CA LEU A 255 -11.39 5.44 5.31
C LEU A 255 -11.15 6.77 6.04
N ASP A 256 -9.93 7.02 6.44
CA ASP A 256 -9.44 8.28 7.03
C ASP A 256 -8.27 8.86 6.21
N ILE A 257 -7.71 9.96 6.66
CA ILE A 257 -6.57 10.60 5.99
C ILE A 257 -5.41 9.61 5.80
N ASN A 258 -5.03 8.90 6.87
CA ASN A 258 -3.86 8.06 6.87
C ASN A 258 -4.05 6.81 5.99
N SER A 259 -5.21 6.18 6.06
CA SER A 259 -5.54 5.03 5.21
C SER A 259 -5.62 5.41 3.74
N SER A 260 -6.16 6.59 3.42
CA SER A 260 -6.22 7.11 2.06
C SER A 260 -4.83 7.33 1.46
N VAL A 261 -3.90 7.89 2.23
CA VAL A 261 -2.51 8.10 1.80
C VAL A 261 -1.76 6.76 1.67
N LYS A 262 -1.90 5.86 2.66
CA LYS A 262 -1.30 4.52 2.63
C LYS A 262 -1.77 3.74 1.41
N GLY A 263 -3.08 3.68 1.17
CA GLY A 263 -3.65 2.99 0.02
C GLY A 263 -3.22 3.59 -1.31
N ALA A 264 -3.28 4.91 -1.45
CA ALA A 264 -2.90 5.62 -2.67
C ALA A 264 -1.44 5.36 -3.06
N ARG A 265 -0.51 5.46 -2.10
CA ARG A 265 0.91 5.19 -2.33
C ARG A 265 1.13 3.76 -2.81
N PHE A 266 0.50 2.79 -2.17
CA PHE A 266 0.62 1.38 -2.53
C PHE A 266 0.05 1.07 -3.91
N VAL A 267 -1.15 1.56 -4.23
CA VAL A 267 -1.78 1.39 -5.54
C VAL A 267 -0.92 2.00 -6.66
N ARG A 268 -0.37 3.19 -6.46
CA ARG A 268 0.52 3.83 -7.43
C ARG A 268 1.80 3.04 -7.66
N PHE A 269 2.38 2.47 -6.60
CA PHE A 269 3.54 1.58 -6.72
C PHE A 269 3.20 0.36 -7.57
N CYS A 270 2.10 -0.32 -7.28
CA CYS A 270 1.67 -1.49 -8.04
C CYS A 270 1.46 -1.17 -9.53
N ASP A 271 0.81 -0.03 -9.83
CA ASP A 271 0.60 0.41 -11.22
C ASP A 271 1.91 0.75 -11.93
N ALA A 272 2.84 1.44 -11.26
CA ALA A 272 4.15 1.79 -11.84
C ALA A 272 5.00 0.56 -12.18
N PHE A 273 4.79 -0.55 -11.48
CA PHE A 273 5.59 -1.77 -11.63
C PHE A 273 4.79 -2.99 -12.13
N ASN A 274 3.71 -2.77 -12.86
CA ASN A 274 2.92 -3.81 -13.54
C ASN A 274 2.38 -4.91 -12.62
N ILE A 275 2.11 -4.60 -11.35
CA ILE A 275 1.59 -5.55 -10.37
C ILE A 275 0.06 -5.46 -10.33
N PRO A 276 -0.68 -6.53 -10.70
CA PRO A 276 -2.13 -6.56 -10.64
C PRO A 276 -2.66 -6.29 -9.23
N LEU A 277 -3.81 -5.66 -9.12
CA LEU A 277 -4.45 -5.29 -7.87
C LEU A 277 -5.69 -6.15 -7.59
N ILE A 278 -5.77 -6.67 -6.37
CA ILE A 278 -6.96 -7.33 -5.83
C ILE A 278 -7.45 -6.50 -4.65
N THR A 279 -8.72 -6.10 -4.70
CA THR A 279 -9.31 -5.23 -3.67
C THR A 279 -10.44 -5.96 -2.95
N PHE A 280 -10.36 -6.06 -1.62
CA PHE A 280 -11.42 -6.58 -0.76
C PHE A 280 -12.14 -5.42 -0.09
N VAL A 281 -13.45 -5.31 -0.30
CA VAL A 281 -14.24 -4.15 0.12
C VAL A 281 -15.20 -4.51 1.26
N ASP A 282 -15.03 -3.83 2.37
CA ASP A 282 -16.00 -3.71 3.46
C ASP A 282 -15.85 -2.31 4.07
N VAL A 283 -16.50 -1.31 3.45
CA VAL A 283 -16.33 0.11 3.78
C VAL A 283 -17.67 0.81 3.97
N PRO A 284 -17.96 1.33 5.18
CA PRO A 284 -19.19 2.04 5.45
C PRO A 284 -19.15 3.52 5.05
N GLY A 285 -17.97 4.07 4.77
CA GLY A 285 -17.80 5.48 4.42
C GLY A 285 -16.40 6.02 4.75
N PHE A 286 -16.22 7.31 4.55
CA PHE A 286 -15.11 8.05 5.12
C PHE A 286 -15.39 8.37 6.59
N LEU A 287 -14.33 8.40 7.41
CA LEU A 287 -14.44 8.70 8.83
C LEU A 287 -14.86 10.17 9.03
N PRO A 288 -16.01 10.44 9.65
CA PRO A 288 -16.47 11.81 9.89
C PRO A 288 -15.71 12.45 11.06
N GLY A 289 -15.77 13.77 11.15
CA GLY A 289 -15.30 14.55 12.29
C GLY A 289 -14.40 15.72 11.91
N THR A 290 -14.39 16.75 12.76
CA THR A 290 -13.64 18.00 12.52
C THR A 290 -12.14 17.76 12.34
N ALA A 291 -11.55 16.81 13.06
CA ALA A 291 -10.13 16.45 12.91
C ALA A 291 -9.82 15.94 11.49
N GLN A 292 -10.72 15.15 10.88
CA GLN A 292 -10.58 14.67 9.51
C GLN A 292 -10.83 15.81 8.50
N GLU A 293 -11.87 16.60 8.70
CA GLU A 293 -12.18 17.71 7.79
C GLU A 293 -11.06 18.77 7.79
N TYR A 294 -10.61 19.21 8.96
CA TYR A 294 -9.54 20.19 9.09
C TYR A 294 -8.18 19.62 8.66
N GLY A 295 -7.95 18.33 8.86
CA GLY A 295 -6.78 17.62 8.35
C GLY A 295 -6.77 17.42 6.84
N GLY A 296 -7.89 17.71 6.16
CA GLY A 296 -8.00 17.65 4.69
C GLY A 296 -8.37 16.29 4.15
N ILE A 297 -9.31 15.57 4.78
CA ILE A 297 -9.79 14.26 4.33
C ILE A 297 -10.26 14.28 2.86
N ILE A 298 -10.87 15.39 2.41
CA ILE A 298 -11.32 15.56 1.02
C ILE A 298 -10.12 15.42 0.06
N ARG A 299 -9.02 16.16 0.33
CA ARG A 299 -7.81 16.10 -0.49
C ARG A 299 -7.12 14.74 -0.40
N HIS A 300 -7.03 14.17 0.80
CA HIS A 300 -6.37 12.87 1.00
C HIS A 300 -7.21 11.70 0.46
N GLY A 301 -8.53 11.73 0.61
CA GLY A 301 -9.43 10.78 -0.03
C GLY A 301 -9.34 10.83 -1.56
N ALA A 302 -9.22 12.03 -2.12
CA ALA A 302 -9.00 12.22 -3.55
C ALA A 302 -7.70 11.57 -4.06
N LYS A 303 -6.66 11.40 -3.24
CA LYS A 303 -5.44 10.68 -3.63
C LYS A 303 -5.71 9.20 -3.91
N LEU A 304 -6.50 8.55 -3.07
CA LEU A 304 -6.84 7.14 -3.25
C LEU A 304 -7.75 6.95 -4.48
N LEU A 305 -8.73 7.82 -4.64
CA LEU A 305 -9.58 7.86 -5.84
C LEU A 305 -8.72 8.02 -7.10
N TYR A 306 -7.82 9.00 -7.09
CA TYR A 306 -6.92 9.27 -8.21
C TYR A 306 -6.06 8.05 -8.55
N ALA A 307 -5.46 7.41 -7.54
CA ALA A 307 -4.60 6.26 -7.71
C ALA A 307 -5.33 5.10 -8.41
N PHE A 308 -6.51 4.73 -7.95
CA PHE A 308 -7.30 3.67 -8.58
C PHE A 308 -7.83 4.04 -9.97
N ALA A 309 -8.25 5.29 -10.17
CA ALA A 309 -8.71 5.76 -11.47
C ALA A 309 -7.58 5.84 -12.51
N GLU A 310 -6.36 6.18 -12.06
CA GLU A 310 -5.17 6.25 -12.92
C GLU A 310 -4.62 4.86 -13.26
N ALA A 311 -4.70 3.90 -12.35
CA ALA A 311 -4.10 2.59 -12.49
C ALA A 311 -4.57 1.86 -13.76
N THR A 312 -3.58 1.33 -14.51
CA THR A 312 -3.74 0.63 -15.78
C THR A 312 -3.59 -0.88 -15.67
N VAL A 313 -3.03 -1.36 -14.56
CA VAL A 313 -2.88 -2.80 -14.26
C VAL A 313 -4.24 -3.50 -14.12
N PRO A 314 -4.30 -4.83 -14.25
CA PRO A 314 -5.50 -5.61 -13.92
C PRO A 314 -6.01 -5.29 -12.52
N LYS A 315 -7.30 -5.06 -12.38
CA LYS A 315 -7.98 -4.73 -11.12
C LYS A 315 -9.18 -5.63 -10.90
N VAL A 316 -9.10 -6.51 -9.91
CA VAL A 316 -10.19 -7.39 -9.50
C VAL A 316 -10.67 -6.96 -8.12
N THR A 317 -11.97 -6.73 -7.98
CA THR A 317 -12.57 -6.27 -6.72
C THR A 317 -13.58 -7.28 -6.21
N VAL A 318 -13.54 -7.56 -4.91
CA VAL A 318 -14.50 -8.45 -4.23
C VAL A 318 -15.15 -7.68 -3.09
N ILE A 319 -16.44 -7.45 -3.19
CA ILE A 319 -17.24 -6.80 -2.17
C ILE A 319 -17.72 -7.88 -1.19
N THR A 320 -17.15 -7.89 0.01
CA THR A 320 -17.45 -8.92 1.01
C THR A 320 -18.67 -8.58 1.86
N ARG A 321 -18.90 -7.28 2.15
CA ARG A 321 -20.07 -6.82 2.90
C ARG A 321 -20.41 -5.37 2.54
N LYS A 322 -20.05 -4.35 3.32
CA LYS A 322 -20.45 -2.96 3.10
C LYS A 322 -19.69 -2.30 1.95
N ALA A 323 -20.43 -1.60 1.11
CA ALA A 323 -19.89 -0.80 0.02
C ALA A 323 -20.76 0.46 -0.11
N TYR A 324 -20.46 1.50 0.72
CA TYR A 324 -21.32 2.65 0.83
C TYR A 324 -20.68 3.94 0.31
N GLY A 325 -21.46 4.65 -0.50
CA GLY A 325 -21.19 6.01 -0.96
C GLY A 325 -19.87 6.16 -1.69
N GLY A 326 -19.28 7.36 -1.63
CA GLY A 326 -18.01 7.66 -2.28
C GLY A 326 -16.82 6.82 -1.79
N ALA A 327 -16.89 6.25 -0.59
CA ALA A 327 -15.85 5.34 -0.11
C ALA A 327 -15.85 4.01 -0.87
N TYR A 328 -17.01 3.50 -1.28
CA TYR A 328 -17.11 2.37 -2.21
C TYR A 328 -16.50 2.74 -3.56
N ASP A 329 -16.81 3.92 -4.11
CA ASP A 329 -16.26 4.33 -5.40
C ASP A 329 -14.73 4.31 -5.39
N VAL A 330 -14.11 4.84 -4.33
CA VAL A 330 -12.63 4.91 -4.22
C VAL A 330 -11.95 3.55 -4.10
N MET A 331 -12.66 2.50 -3.66
CA MET A 331 -12.11 1.16 -3.46
C MET A 331 -12.18 0.29 -4.73
N SER A 332 -11.64 0.80 -5.83
CA SER A 332 -11.55 0.07 -7.11
C SER A 332 -12.91 -0.37 -7.67
N SER A 333 -13.91 0.49 -7.57
CA SER A 333 -15.23 0.20 -8.10
C SER A 333 -15.23 0.07 -9.62
N LYS A 334 -16.30 -0.54 -10.17
CA LYS A 334 -16.53 -0.61 -11.62
C LYS A 334 -16.55 0.78 -12.26
N HIS A 335 -17.09 1.77 -11.54
CA HIS A 335 -17.18 3.16 -11.99
C HIS A 335 -15.81 3.82 -12.18
N LEU A 336 -14.78 3.40 -11.43
CA LEU A 336 -13.39 3.85 -11.57
C LEU A 336 -12.53 2.86 -12.36
N CYS A 337 -13.11 2.25 -13.39
CA CYS A 337 -12.42 1.32 -14.28
C CYS A 337 -11.86 0.07 -13.57
N GLY A 338 -12.52 -0.44 -12.55
CA GLY A 338 -12.31 -1.80 -12.05
C GLY A 338 -12.67 -2.80 -13.17
N ASP A 339 -11.76 -3.73 -13.49
CA ASP A 339 -11.97 -4.65 -14.63
C ASP A 339 -13.05 -5.68 -14.30
N THR A 340 -12.93 -6.35 -13.16
CA THR A 340 -13.92 -7.30 -12.65
C THR A 340 -14.30 -6.94 -11.23
N ASN A 341 -15.62 -6.87 -10.96
CA ASN A 341 -16.16 -6.57 -9.64
C ASN A 341 -17.14 -7.67 -9.24
N TYR A 342 -16.77 -8.43 -8.22
CA TYR A 342 -17.60 -9.46 -7.61
C TYR A 342 -18.27 -8.97 -6.33
N ALA A 343 -19.42 -9.49 -6.04
CA ALA A 343 -20.07 -9.32 -4.75
C ALA A 343 -20.36 -10.68 -4.11
N TRP A 344 -20.17 -10.78 -2.80
CA TRP A 344 -20.70 -11.90 -2.04
C TRP A 344 -22.19 -11.72 -1.77
N PRO A 345 -22.96 -12.76 -1.45
CA PRO A 345 -24.36 -12.62 -1.10
C PRO A 345 -24.61 -11.72 0.11
N THR A 346 -23.60 -11.56 0.97
CA THR A 346 -23.60 -10.67 2.14
C THR A 346 -23.32 -9.21 1.81
N ALA A 347 -23.10 -8.86 0.54
CA ALA A 347 -22.76 -7.51 0.13
C ALA A 347 -23.93 -6.54 0.28
N GLU A 348 -23.66 -5.37 0.81
CA GLU A 348 -24.58 -4.26 0.97
C GLU A 348 -24.08 -3.08 0.15
N ILE A 349 -24.63 -2.86 -1.05
CA ILE A 349 -24.14 -1.81 -1.98
C ILE A 349 -25.18 -0.70 -2.05
N ALA A 350 -24.88 0.47 -1.48
CA ALA A 350 -25.83 1.57 -1.40
C ALA A 350 -25.12 2.94 -1.29
N VAL A 351 -25.89 4.02 -1.43
CA VAL A 351 -25.37 5.38 -1.21
C VAL A 351 -24.99 5.60 0.25
N MET A 352 -25.74 5.01 1.19
CA MET A 352 -25.49 5.05 2.64
C MET A 352 -26.19 3.89 3.35
N GLY A 353 -25.76 3.61 4.58
CA GLY A 353 -26.40 2.58 5.39
C GLY A 353 -27.87 2.88 5.68
N ALA A 354 -28.65 1.83 5.84
CA ALA A 354 -30.13 1.90 5.94
C ALA A 354 -30.61 2.86 7.04
N LYS A 355 -29.95 2.88 8.20
CA LYS A 355 -30.31 3.77 9.31
C LYS A 355 -30.24 5.24 8.90
N GLY A 356 -29.12 5.68 8.34
CA GLY A 356 -28.95 7.07 7.90
C GLY A 356 -29.88 7.43 6.72
N ALA A 357 -30.08 6.49 5.80
CA ALA A 357 -30.97 6.69 4.66
C ALA A 357 -32.41 6.93 5.12
N VAL A 358 -32.92 6.11 6.06
CA VAL A 358 -34.28 6.22 6.58
C VAL A 358 -34.50 7.52 7.35
N GLU A 359 -33.51 7.96 8.14
CA GLU A 359 -33.56 9.25 8.85
C GLU A 359 -33.71 10.45 7.89
N ILE A 360 -33.21 10.33 6.66
CA ILE A 360 -33.29 11.40 5.65
C ILE A 360 -34.56 11.26 4.80
N ILE A 361 -34.83 10.06 4.22
CA ILE A 361 -35.86 9.83 3.22
C ILE A 361 -37.24 9.70 3.88
N PHE A 362 -37.30 9.03 5.04
CA PHE A 362 -38.52 8.72 5.76
C PHE A 362 -38.65 9.53 7.05
N LYS A 363 -38.20 10.77 7.04
CA LYS A 363 -38.27 11.67 8.19
C LYS A 363 -39.72 11.85 8.65
N GLY A 364 -40.03 11.34 9.85
CA GLY A 364 -41.40 11.41 10.42
C GLY A 364 -42.26 10.16 10.16
N HIS A 365 -41.70 9.08 9.62
CA HIS A 365 -42.38 7.81 9.47
C HIS A 365 -42.66 7.17 10.84
N GLU A 366 -43.89 6.68 11.07
CA GLU A 366 -44.31 6.12 12.36
C GLU A 366 -43.59 4.82 12.72
N ASN A 367 -43.12 4.04 11.72
CA ASN A 367 -42.40 2.77 11.92
C ASN A 367 -41.06 2.77 11.22
N VAL A 368 -40.01 3.21 11.95
CA VAL A 368 -38.65 3.31 11.44
C VAL A 368 -38.03 1.94 11.12
N GLU A 369 -38.35 0.89 11.89
CA GLU A 369 -37.80 -0.46 11.67
C GLU A 369 -38.34 -1.08 10.37
N ALA A 370 -39.62 -0.93 10.09
CA ALA A 370 -40.19 -1.39 8.84
C ALA A 370 -39.62 -0.65 7.62
N ALA A 371 -39.40 0.68 7.75
CA ALA A 371 -38.79 1.48 6.70
C ALA A 371 -37.31 1.09 6.46
N GLN A 372 -36.57 0.72 7.50
CA GLN A 372 -35.19 0.21 7.36
C GLN A 372 -35.18 -1.13 6.63
N THR A 373 -36.06 -2.04 7.00
CA THR A 373 -36.17 -3.35 6.33
C THR A 373 -36.51 -3.18 4.85
N GLU A 374 -37.51 -2.35 4.54
CA GLU A 374 -37.86 -2.04 3.14
C GLU A 374 -36.68 -1.44 2.36
N TYR A 375 -35.93 -0.54 2.99
CA TYR A 375 -34.75 0.05 2.36
C TYR A 375 -33.66 -0.98 2.07
N ILE A 376 -33.40 -1.89 3.01
CA ILE A 376 -32.38 -2.96 2.85
C ILE A 376 -32.81 -3.87 1.70
N ASP A 377 -34.04 -4.34 1.69
CA ASP A 377 -34.56 -5.25 0.67
C ASP A 377 -34.56 -4.62 -0.72
N LYS A 378 -34.75 -3.32 -0.81
CA LYS A 378 -34.87 -2.62 -2.08
C LYS A 378 -33.57 -2.10 -2.63
N PHE A 379 -32.63 -1.66 -1.75
CA PHE A 379 -31.44 -0.92 -2.16
C PHE A 379 -30.12 -1.46 -1.60
N ALA A 380 -30.09 -1.97 -0.34
CA ALA A 380 -28.84 -2.34 0.33
C ALA A 380 -28.54 -3.83 0.18
N ASN A 381 -28.48 -4.30 -1.06
CA ASN A 381 -28.11 -5.68 -1.42
C ASN A 381 -27.40 -5.66 -2.78
N PRO A 382 -26.74 -6.75 -3.21
CA PRO A 382 -25.92 -6.74 -4.42
C PRO A 382 -26.74 -6.77 -5.73
N PHE A 383 -28.01 -7.18 -5.71
CA PHE A 383 -28.80 -7.42 -6.92
C PHE A 383 -29.08 -6.14 -7.73
N PRO A 384 -29.44 -4.98 -7.15
CA PRO A 384 -29.62 -3.74 -7.90
C PRO A 384 -28.35 -3.30 -8.65
N ALA A 385 -27.16 -3.54 -8.06
CA ALA A 385 -25.90 -3.23 -8.69
C ALA A 385 -25.57 -4.21 -9.83
N ALA A 386 -25.85 -5.50 -9.64
CA ALA A 386 -25.64 -6.53 -10.65
C ALA A 386 -26.52 -6.32 -11.89
N VAL A 387 -27.81 -6.04 -11.69
CA VAL A 387 -28.76 -5.75 -12.81
C VAL A 387 -28.30 -4.55 -13.66
N ARG A 388 -27.59 -3.59 -13.06
CA ARG A 388 -27.06 -2.41 -13.75
C ARG A 388 -25.67 -2.59 -14.33
N GLY A 389 -25.04 -3.77 -14.15
CA GLY A 389 -23.67 -4.04 -14.60
C GLY A 389 -22.58 -3.36 -13.77
N PHE A 390 -22.89 -2.93 -12.54
CA PHE A 390 -21.88 -2.38 -11.60
C PHE A 390 -21.18 -3.47 -10.80
N VAL A 391 -21.75 -4.67 -10.77
CA VAL A 391 -21.18 -5.92 -10.30
C VAL A 391 -21.29 -6.92 -11.43
N ASP A 392 -20.18 -7.56 -11.77
CA ASP A 392 -20.11 -8.52 -12.90
C ASP A 392 -20.75 -9.86 -12.54
N ASP A 393 -20.60 -10.31 -11.28
CA ASP A 393 -21.26 -11.53 -10.80
C ASP A 393 -21.40 -11.52 -9.27
N ILE A 394 -22.42 -12.22 -8.77
CA ILE A 394 -22.61 -12.50 -7.34
C ILE A 394 -22.14 -13.93 -7.11
N ILE A 395 -21.00 -14.06 -6.42
CA ILE A 395 -20.28 -15.34 -6.29
C ILE A 395 -20.41 -15.92 -4.88
N LEU A 396 -20.35 -17.24 -4.77
CA LEU A 396 -20.16 -17.90 -3.49
C LEU A 396 -18.80 -17.54 -2.91
N PRO A 397 -18.69 -17.17 -1.63
CA PRO A 397 -17.43 -16.80 -1.02
C PRO A 397 -16.34 -17.86 -1.19
N SER A 398 -16.69 -19.13 -1.08
CA SER A 398 -15.79 -20.27 -1.29
C SER A 398 -15.16 -20.32 -2.69
N SER A 399 -15.76 -19.73 -3.70
CA SER A 399 -15.24 -19.70 -5.08
C SER A 399 -14.30 -18.52 -5.39
N THR A 400 -14.11 -17.61 -4.44
CA THR A 400 -13.40 -16.33 -4.64
C THR A 400 -12.01 -16.52 -5.25
N ARG A 401 -11.20 -17.48 -4.73
CA ARG A 401 -9.85 -17.75 -5.26
C ARG A 401 -9.90 -18.14 -6.73
N ALA A 402 -10.72 -19.12 -7.07
CA ALA A 402 -10.83 -19.64 -8.44
C ALA A 402 -11.24 -18.53 -9.43
N ARG A 403 -12.19 -17.69 -9.04
CA ARG A 403 -12.66 -16.56 -9.87
C ARG A 403 -11.54 -15.53 -10.08
N ILE A 404 -10.82 -15.14 -9.04
CA ILE A 404 -9.71 -14.19 -9.15
C ILE A 404 -8.60 -14.74 -10.03
N CYS A 405 -8.21 -16.02 -9.87
CA CYS A 405 -7.17 -16.63 -10.71
C CYS A 405 -7.56 -16.62 -12.19
N CYS A 406 -8.81 -16.99 -12.49
CA CYS A 406 -9.34 -16.97 -13.86
C CYS A 406 -9.30 -15.55 -14.46
N ASP A 407 -9.74 -14.54 -13.72
CA ASP A 407 -9.71 -13.16 -14.20
C ASP A 407 -8.29 -12.63 -14.45
N LEU A 408 -7.36 -12.95 -13.56
CA LEU A 408 -5.96 -12.55 -13.75
C LEU A 408 -5.34 -13.16 -15.00
N ASP A 409 -5.76 -14.37 -15.39
CA ASP A 409 -5.33 -15.01 -16.63
C ASP A 409 -5.97 -14.34 -17.86
N VAL A 410 -7.26 -14.03 -17.81
CA VAL A 410 -7.97 -13.29 -18.87
C VAL A 410 -7.39 -11.89 -19.04
N LEU A 411 -7.15 -11.19 -17.93
CA LEU A 411 -6.63 -9.83 -17.91
C LEU A 411 -5.12 -9.74 -18.16
N ALA A 412 -4.40 -10.84 -18.29
CA ALA A 412 -2.95 -10.84 -18.54
C ALA A 412 -2.56 -10.07 -19.81
N SER A 413 -3.45 -10.02 -20.80
CA SER A 413 -3.26 -9.28 -22.06
C SER A 413 -3.79 -7.85 -22.04
N LYS A 414 -4.29 -7.36 -20.89
CA LYS A 414 -4.87 -6.02 -20.77
C LYS A 414 -3.87 -4.94 -21.19
N LYS A 415 -4.31 -4.05 -22.07
CA LYS A 415 -3.57 -2.87 -22.49
C LYS A 415 -4.47 -1.65 -22.42
N VAL A 416 -4.07 -0.67 -21.62
CA VAL A 416 -4.80 0.60 -21.48
C VAL A 416 -3.95 1.73 -22.03
N GLN A 417 -4.50 2.46 -23.01
CA GLN A 417 -3.89 3.69 -23.50
C GLN A 417 -4.50 4.88 -22.74
N ARG A 418 -3.63 5.67 -22.14
CA ARG A 418 -4.00 6.94 -21.52
C ARG A 418 -3.59 8.11 -22.42
N PRO A 419 -4.27 9.26 -22.37
CA PRO A 419 -3.80 10.46 -23.05
C PRO A 419 -2.36 10.78 -22.61
N TRP A 420 -1.52 11.20 -23.59
CA TRP A 420 -0.16 11.60 -23.26
C TRP A 420 -0.15 12.77 -22.29
N ARG A 421 0.74 12.75 -21.32
CA ARG A 421 0.97 13.82 -20.35
C ARG A 421 2.44 13.82 -19.93
N LYS A 422 2.96 15.00 -19.59
CA LYS A 422 4.34 15.14 -19.12
C LYS A 422 4.56 14.35 -17.80
N HIS A 423 3.63 14.48 -16.88
CA HIS A 423 3.53 13.73 -15.64
C HIS A 423 2.12 13.88 -15.07
N ALA A 424 1.76 13.04 -14.09
CA ALA A 424 0.51 13.18 -13.37
C ALA A 424 0.55 14.39 -12.44
N ASN A 425 -0.60 15.05 -12.24
CA ASN A 425 -0.79 16.09 -11.23
C ASN A 425 -1.76 15.56 -10.16
N ILE A 426 -1.24 14.66 -9.33
CA ILE A 426 -2.01 14.07 -8.24
C ILE A 426 -2.31 15.12 -7.16
N PRO A 427 -3.47 15.10 -6.50
CA PRO A 427 -3.74 15.95 -5.33
C PRO A 427 -2.73 15.69 -4.22
N LEU A 428 -1.88 16.65 -3.89
CA LEU A 428 -0.80 16.53 -2.90
C LEU A 428 -1.25 17.00 -1.50
#